data_7bbed6b0aeb2bb70ca5eabdc36b7a45c
#
_entry.id   7bbed6b0aeb2bb70ca5eabdc36b7a45c
#
_cell.length_a   1.000
_cell.length_b   1.000
_cell.length_c   1.000
_cell.angle_alpha   90.00
_cell.angle_beta   90.00
_cell.angle_gamma   90.00
#
_symmetry.space_group_name_H-M   'P 1'
#
loop_
_entity.id
_entity.type
_entity.pdbx_description
1 polymer ?
#
loop_
_entity_poly.entity_id
_entity_poly.type
_entity_poly.pdbx_seq_one_letter_code
_entity_poly.pdbx_strand_id
1 'polypeptide(L)'
;MHEPFQIFVKPAGPVCNLACGYCYYLDKKSLYPAAGSFRMNEQVLENYILQHIEASCESTIMFSWHGGEPMLAGIDFFREAVRLQKKYRPPGAVILNGIQTNGTLIDDEWCRLFADEHFIVGLSVDGPEPYHGRFRKDINGNSSFGKVINGLELLKKYRISFEILCVVSSFNSPFPLEVYRFLRNLGVEFITFLPVVIKVPGTKSTVTDNSVKPGEFGNFLTAVFDEWLEHDIGRIKIQIIEEALRTAFGQDHTLCIFRETCGRVPV
;
A
#
# COMPACT_ATOMS: atom_id res chain seq x y z
N MET A 1 -28.29 -8.49 -5.67
CA MET A 1 -26.93 -9.09 -5.59
C MET A 1 -26.05 -8.04 -4.99
N HIS A 2 -25.37 -8.33 -3.88
CA HIS A 2 -24.38 -7.41 -3.31
C HIS A 2 -23.13 -7.47 -4.19
N GLU A 3 -22.59 -6.31 -4.55
CA GLU A 3 -21.35 -6.23 -5.32
C GLU A 3 -20.14 -6.29 -4.38
N PRO A 4 -19.00 -6.87 -4.82
CA PRO A 4 -17.79 -6.87 -4.03
C PRO A 4 -17.32 -5.44 -3.77
N PHE A 5 -16.91 -5.15 -2.55
CA PHE A 5 -16.40 -3.84 -2.13
C PHE A 5 -15.09 -4.01 -1.38
N GLN A 6 -14.30 -2.95 -1.30
CA GLN A 6 -13.06 -2.92 -0.56
C GLN A 6 -13.04 -1.73 0.41
N ILE A 7 -12.68 -2.00 1.67
CA ILE A 7 -12.55 -0.97 2.70
C ILE A 7 -11.08 -0.88 3.14
N PHE A 8 -10.50 0.31 3.02
CA PHE A 8 -9.18 0.62 3.56
C PHE A 8 -9.29 1.18 4.97
N VAL A 9 -8.99 0.36 5.96
CA VAL A 9 -9.13 0.70 7.38
C VAL A 9 -7.86 1.34 7.91
N LYS A 10 -8.02 2.37 8.72
CA LYS A 10 -6.92 3.17 9.27
C LYS A 10 -6.88 3.08 10.79
N PRO A 11 -6.32 2.00 11.35
CA PRO A 11 -6.38 1.73 12.79
C PRO A 11 -5.66 2.77 13.65
N ALA A 12 -4.62 3.43 13.10
CA ALA A 12 -3.90 4.53 13.74
C ALA A 12 -4.22 5.91 13.12
N GLY A 13 -5.31 6.00 12.31
CA GLY A 13 -5.70 7.24 11.62
C GLY A 13 -4.59 7.78 10.72
N PRO A 14 -4.33 9.11 10.75
CA PRO A 14 -3.29 9.73 9.93
C PRO A 14 -1.89 9.71 10.57
N VAL A 15 -1.72 9.10 11.74
CA VAL A 15 -0.43 9.11 12.46
C VAL A 15 0.56 8.19 11.78
N CYS A 16 1.79 8.69 11.62
CA CYS A 16 2.91 7.95 11.05
C CYS A 16 4.19 8.29 11.82
N ASN A 17 5.12 7.35 11.87
CA ASN A 17 6.46 7.54 12.40
C ASN A 17 7.46 8.09 11.36
N LEU A 18 7.00 8.28 10.10
CA LEU A 18 7.73 8.96 9.04
C LEU A 18 7.10 10.31 8.70
N ALA A 19 7.90 11.19 8.08
CA ALA A 19 7.51 12.49 7.54
C ALA A 19 7.85 12.57 6.04
N CYS A 20 7.27 11.66 5.25
CA CYS A 20 7.55 11.59 3.81
C CYS A 20 7.12 12.86 3.09
N GLY A 21 8.03 13.49 2.32
CA GLY A 21 7.81 14.81 1.72
C GLY A 21 6.69 14.92 0.69
N TYR A 22 6.13 13.80 0.24
CA TYR A 22 4.97 13.75 -0.68
C TYR A 22 3.71 13.17 -0.03
N CYS A 23 3.73 12.89 1.29
CA CYS A 23 2.66 12.15 1.95
C CYS A 23 1.41 13.02 2.13
N TYR A 24 0.33 12.63 1.47
CA TYR A 24 -0.96 13.32 1.57
C TYR A 24 -1.69 13.11 2.92
N TYR A 25 -1.17 12.23 3.78
CA TYR A 25 -1.70 12.02 5.14
C TYR A 25 -1.15 13.02 6.16
N LEU A 26 0.01 13.63 5.94
CA LEU A 26 0.63 14.52 6.92
C LEU A 26 -0.30 15.65 7.36
N ASP A 27 -0.97 16.29 6.40
CA ASP A 27 -1.87 17.41 6.67
C ASP A 27 -3.21 16.96 7.28
N LYS A 28 -3.58 15.68 7.13
CA LYS A 28 -4.87 15.17 7.63
C LYS A 28 -4.94 15.12 9.15
N LYS A 29 -3.79 15.09 9.83
CA LYS A 29 -3.72 15.15 11.29
C LYS A 29 -4.38 16.43 11.83
N SER A 30 -4.30 17.53 11.12
CA SER A 30 -4.90 18.82 11.50
C SER A 30 -6.44 18.81 11.45
N LEU A 31 -7.06 17.84 10.80
CA LEU A 31 -8.53 17.71 10.73
C LEU A 31 -9.13 17.10 12.00
N TYR A 32 -8.29 16.60 12.92
CA TYR A 32 -8.74 15.97 14.16
C TYR A 32 -8.44 16.85 15.36
N PRO A 33 -9.27 16.79 16.43
CA PRO A 33 -9.01 17.50 17.67
C PRO A 33 -7.63 17.14 18.26
N ALA A 34 -6.93 18.13 18.80
CA ALA A 34 -5.58 17.94 19.36
C ALA A 34 -5.52 16.94 20.55
N ALA A 35 -6.64 16.68 21.21
CA ALA A 35 -6.76 15.85 22.41
C ALA A 35 -7.47 14.51 22.09
N GLY A 36 -6.94 13.69 21.19
CA GLY A 36 -7.56 12.40 20.87
C GLY A 36 -6.53 11.30 20.61
N SER A 37 -6.84 10.08 21.05
CA SER A 37 -6.14 8.91 20.56
C SER A 37 -6.61 8.64 19.13
N PHE A 38 -5.67 8.56 18.19
CA PHE A 38 -5.98 8.14 16.81
C PHE A 38 -6.15 6.61 16.68
N ARG A 39 -5.85 5.86 17.74
CA ARG A 39 -6.01 4.42 17.73
C ARG A 39 -7.48 4.05 17.78
N MET A 40 -7.92 3.21 16.86
CA MET A 40 -9.24 2.61 16.85
C MET A 40 -9.48 1.85 18.17
N ASN A 41 -10.59 2.12 18.85
CA ASN A 41 -10.94 1.39 20.07
C ASN A 41 -11.53 0.01 19.76
N GLU A 42 -11.56 -0.87 20.76
CA GLU A 42 -12.00 -2.25 20.63
C GLU A 42 -13.45 -2.38 20.15
N GLN A 43 -14.36 -1.52 20.62
CA GLN A 43 -15.76 -1.56 20.20
C GLN A 43 -15.93 -1.22 18.72
N VAL A 44 -15.19 -0.22 18.22
CA VAL A 44 -15.20 0.15 16.80
C VAL A 44 -14.58 -0.96 15.95
N LEU A 45 -13.49 -1.58 16.44
CA LEU A 45 -12.86 -2.70 15.75
C LEU A 45 -13.81 -3.90 15.62
N GLU A 46 -14.48 -4.28 16.71
CA GLU A 46 -15.43 -5.40 16.71
C GLU A 46 -16.61 -5.12 15.77
N ASN A 47 -17.21 -3.94 15.87
CA ASN A 47 -18.31 -3.52 14.99
C ASN A 47 -17.88 -3.53 13.50
N TYR A 48 -16.69 -3.00 13.20
CA TYR A 48 -16.16 -3.03 11.84
C TYR A 48 -16.01 -4.45 11.32
N ILE A 49 -15.37 -5.34 12.08
CA ILE A 49 -15.14 -6.72 11.67
C ILE A 49 -16.46 -7.44 11.43
N LEU A 50 -17.42 -7.32 12.35
CA LEU A 50 -18.74 -7.94 12.22
C LEU A 50 -19.47 -7.44 10.97
N GLN A 51 -19.60 -6.12 10.82
CA GLN A 51 -20.33 -5.52 9.69
C GLN A 51 -19.65 -5.82 8.34
N HIS A 52 -18.31 -5.83 8.29
CA HIS A 52 -17.58 -6.16 7.07
C HIS A 52 -17.81 -7.61 6.65
N ILE A 53 -17.80 -8.54 7.59
CA ILE A 53 -18.09 -9.95 7.35
C ILE A 53 -19.55 -10.13 6.89
N GLU A 54 -20.52 -9.51 7.59
CA GLU A 54 -21.95 -9.61 7.24
C GLU A 54 -22.28 -9.00 5.88
N ALA A 55 -21.61 -7.93 5.50
CA ALA A 55 -21.80 -7.27 4.20
C ALA A 55 -21.09 -7.99 3.04
N SER A 56 -20.11 -8.85 3.33
CA SER A 56 -19.36 -9.56 2.31
C SER A 56 -20.19 -10.69 1.71
N CYS A 57 -20.26 -10.72 0.38
CA CYS A 57 -21.00 -11.74 -0.37
C CYS A 57 -20.11 -12.85 -0.95
N GLU A 58 -18.79 -12.71 -0.79
CA GLU A 58 -17.79 -13.61 -1.33
C GLU A 58 -17.30 -14.61 -0.27
N SER A 59 -16.84 -15.78 -0.72
CA SER A 59 -16.23 -16.78 0.14
C SER A 59 -14.84 -16.37 0.66
N THR A 60 -14.20 -15.39 0.00
CA THR A 60 -12.94 -14.78 0.43
C THR A 60 -13.18 -13.35 0.87
N ILE A 61 -12.92 -13.06 2.15
CA ILE A 61 -13.16 -11.76 2.76
C ILE A 61 -11.80 -11.10 3.02
N MET A 62 -11.53 -9.98 2.33
CA MET A 62 -10.26 -9.25 2.45
C MET A 62 -10.38 -8.07 3.42
N PHE A 63 -9.56 -8.06 4.45
CA PHE A 63 -9.36 -6.92 5.34
C PHE A 63 -8.10 -6.17 4.92
N SER A 64 -8.24 -4.87 4.56
CA SER A 64 -7.13 -4.04 4.09
C SER A 64 -6.78 -2.98 5.14
N TRP A 65 -5.66 -3.19 5.82
CA TRP A 65 -5.16 -2.30 6.88
C TRP A 65 -4.22 -1.25 6.28
N HIS A 66 -4.55 0.01 6.48
CA HIS A 66 -3.89 1.14 5.84
C HIS A 66 -3.80 2.34 6.80
N GLY A 67 -3.45 3.52 6.30
CA GLY A 67 -3.51 4.77 7.05
C GLY A 67 -2.24 5.59 6.94
N GLY A 68 -1.84 6.25 8.02
CA GLY A 68 -0.51 6.81 8.16
C GLY A 68 0.51 5.67 8.24
N GLU A 69 0.66 5.07 9.43
CA GLU A 69 1.35 3.78 9.59
C GLU A 69 0.48 2.86 10.45
N PRO A 70 -0.12 1.80 9.88
CA PRO A 70 -1.05 0.95 10.61
C PRO A 70 -0.41 0.21 11.79
N MET A 71 0.88 -0.14 11.70
CA MET A 71 1.59 -0.86 12.77
C MET A 71 1.72 -0.04 14.06
N LEU A 72 1.51 1.28 14.01
CA LEU A 72 1.44 2.12 15.22
C LEU A 72 0.20 1.84 16.10
N ALA A 73 -0.79 1.12 15.59
CA ALA A 73 -1.87 0.60 16.44
C ALA A 73 -1.37 -0.45 17.45
N GLY A 74 -0.18 -1.01 17.21
CA GLY A 74 0.46 -2.02 18.04
C GLY A 74 0.03 -3.44 17.72
N ILE A 75 0.89 -4.40 18.02
CA ILE A 75 0.68 -5.81 17.66
C ILE A 75 -0.54 -6.43 18.33
N ASP A 76 -0.85 -6.03 19.56
CA ASP A 76 -2.02 -6.54 20.30
C ASP A 76 -3.34 -6.13 19.65
N PHE A 77 -3.38 -4.96 18.99
CA PHE A 77 -4.53 -4.57 18.18
C PHE A 77 -4.77 -5.57 17.04
N PHE A 78 -3.73 -5.99 16.34
CA PHE A 78 -3.85 -6.94 15.23
C PHE A 78 -4.14 -8.36 15.71
N ARG A 79 -3.61 -8.78 16.87
CA ARG A 79 -3.99 -10.03 17.52
C ARG A 79 -5.48 -10.06 17.85
N GLU A 80 -5.99 -8.95 18.39
CA GLU A 80 -7.41 -8.82 18.69
C GLU A 80 -8.26 -8.80 17.40
N ALA A 81 -7.82 -8.09 16.35
CA ALA A 81 -8.49 -8.11 15.06
C ALA A 81 -8.63 -9.55 14.52
N VAL A 82 -7.53 -10.31 14.53
CA VAL A 82 -7.52 -11.72 14.10
C VAL A 82 -8.44 -12.59 14.98
N ARG A 83 -8.41 -12.39 16.29
CA ARG A 83 -9.30 -13.11 17.23
C ARG A 83 -10.78 -12.87 16.90
N LEU A 84 -11.15 -11.62 16.64
CA LEU A 84 -12.52 -11.24 16.27
C LEU A 84 -12.90 -11.77 14.88
N GLN A 85 -12.00 -11.71 13.90
CA GLN A 85 -12.19 -12.30 12.58
C GLN A 85 -12.48 -13.82 12.70
N LYS A 86 -11.69 -14.55 13.50
CA LYS A 86 -11.92 -15.98 13.76
C LYS A 86 -13.26 -16.24 14.48
N LYS A 87 -13.65 -15.36 15.40
CA LYS A 87 -14.94 -15.45 16.14
C LYS A 87 -16.14 -15.33 15.21
N TYR A 88 -16.09 -14.40 14.25
CA TYR A 88 -17.22 -14.07 13.40
C TYR A 88 -17.18 -14.70 12.00
N ARG A 89 -16.11 -15.43 11.66
CA ARG A 89 -15.94 -16.06 10.34
C ARG A 89 -17.06 -17.04 10.03
N PRO A 90 -17.80 -16.86 8.92
CA PRO A 90 -18.79 -17.83 8.47
C PRO A 90 -18.16 -19.18 8.13
N PRO A 91 -18.90 -20.29 8.28
CA PRO A 91 -18.44 -21.60 7.82
C PRO A 91 -18.05 -21.56 6.34
N GLY A 92 -16.86 -22.09 6.02
CA GLY A 92 -16.35 -22.15 4.64
C GLY A 92 -15.74 -20.86 4.11
N ALA A 93 -15.88 -19.73 4.80
CA ALA A 93 -15.24 -18.47 4.37
C ALA A 93 -13.73 -18.47 4.69
N VAL A 94 -12.97 -17.84 3.81
CA VAL A 94 -11.53 -17.56 3.98
C VAL A 94 -11.36 -16.08 4.28
N ILE A 95 -10.66 -15.76 5.37
CA ILE A 95 -10.31 -14.38 5.70
C ILE A 95 -8.84 -14.16 5.34
N LEU A 96 -8.59 -13.09 4.58
CA LEU A 96 -7.26 -12.61 4.23
C LEU A 96 -7.03 -11.24 4.85
N ASN A 97 -5.80 -10.96 5.25
CA ASN A 97 -5.38 -9.67 5.76
C ASN A 97 -4.27 -9.09 4.88
N GLY A 98 -4.50 -7.92 4.31
CA GLY A 98 -3.48 -7.10 3.66
C GLY A 98 -3.09 -5.93 4.56
N ILE A 99 -1.81 -5.65 4.69
CA ILE A 99 -1.32 -4.49 5.45
C ILE A 99 -0.36 -3.66 4.61
N GLN A 100 -0.69 -2.38 4.39
CA GLN A 100 0.19 -1.45 3.71
C GLN A 100 1.03 -0.69 4.73
N THR A 101 2.33 -0.92 4.73
CA THR A 101 3.27 -0.36 5.73
C THR A 101 4.49 0.29 5.10
N ASN A 102 5.08 1.23 5.82
CA ASN A 102 6.40 1.77 5.50
C ASN A 102 7.54 0.80 5.89
N GLY A 103 7.26 -0.30 6.56
CA GLY A 103 8.19 -1.38 6.86
C GLY A 103 9.19 -1.12 7.99
N THR A 104 9.24 0.09 8.55
CA THR A 104 10.27 0.46 9.54
C THR A 104 10.06 -0.12 10.94
N LEU A 105 8.87 -0.66 11.19
CA LEU A 105 8.48 -1.27 12.48
C LEU A 105 8.42 -2.80 12.42
N ILE A 106 8.77 -3.40 11.29
CA ILE A 106 8.78 -4.86 11.13
C ILE A 106 9.92 -5.44 11.97
N ASP A 107 9.58 -6.37 12.85
CA ASP A 107 10.48 -7.17 13.68
C ASP A 107 10.07 -8.66 13.67
N ASP A 108 10.80 -9.50 14.43
CA ASP A 108 10.51 -10.94 14.50
C ASP A 108 9.14 -11.25 15.12
N GLU A 109 8.60 -10.39 15.98
CA GLU A 109 7.28 -10.59 16.59
C GLU A 109 6.17 -10.33 15.58
N TRP A 110 6.25 -9.24 14.82
CA TRP A 110 5.36 -8.94 13.72
C TRP A 110 5.43 -10.01 12.62
N CYS A 111 6.64 -10.46 12.28
CA CYS A 111 6.80 -11.51 11.27
C CYS A 111 6.14 -12.83 11.70
N ARG A 112 6.20 -13.21 12.96
CA ARG A 112 5.46 -14.38 13.46
C ARG A 112 3.96 -14.20 13.27
N LEU A 113 3.39 -13.06 13.67
CA LEU A 113 1.96 -12.80 13.46
C LEU A 113 1.59 -12.86 11.97
N PHE A 114 2.38 -12.22 11.10
CA PHE A 114 2.11 -12.21 9.67
C PHE A 114 2.18 -13.60 9.04
N ALA A 115 3.15 -14.42 9.46
CA ALA A 115 3.30 -15.79 8.96
C ALA A 115 2.16 -16.71 9.46
N ASP A 116 1.85 -16.66 10.76
CA ASP A 116 0.83 -17.50 11.38
C ASP A 116 -0.59 -17.20 10.85
N GLU A 117 -0.86 -15.94 10.54
CA GLU A 117 -2.17 -15.47 10.09
C GLU A 117 -2.23 -15.10 8.60
N HIS A 118 -1.21 -15.51 7.84
CA HIS A 118 -1.15 -15.38 6.38
C HIS A 118 -1.39 -13.96 5.85
N PHE A 119 -0.79 -12.97 6.49
CA PHE A 119 -0.86 -11.58 6.02
C PHE A 119 -0.13 -11.40 4.69
N ILE A 120 -0.66 -10.56 3.83
CA ILE A 120 0.01 -10.04 2.64
C ILE A 120 0.52 -8.64 2.99
N VAL A 121 1.82 -8.42 2.84
CA VAL A 121 2.44 -7.15 3.25
C VAL A 121 2.75 -6.29 2.03
N GLY A 122 2.05 -5.17 1.90
CA GLY A 122 2.41 -4.10 0.97
C GLY A 122 3.52 -3.25 1.59
N LEU A 123 4.72 -3.33 1.02
CA LEU A 123 5.89 -2.62 1.52
C LEU A 123 6.21 -1.40 0.65
N SER A 124 6.37 -0.26 1.27
CA SER A 124 6.66 0.99 0.58
C SER A 124 8.16 1.16 0.30
N VAL A 125 8.59 1.05 -0.97
CA VAL A 125 9.99 1.23 -1.41
C VAL A 125 10.04 1.98 -2.75
N ASP A 126 10.71 3.13 -2.81
CA ASP A 126 10.73 4.00 -4.00
C ASP A 126 11.96 3.83 -4.89
N GLY A 127 12.66 2.70 -4.77
CA GLY A 127 13.91 2.41 -5.49
C GLY A 127 15.13 2.38 -4.57
N PRO A 128 16.35 2.47 -5.12
CA PRO A 128 17.60 2.59 -4.36
C PRO A 128 17.59 3.74 -3.34
N GLU A 129 18.51 3.69 -2.39
CA GLU A 129 18.58 4.66 -1.29
C GLU A 129 18.52 6.13 -1.70
N PRO A 130 19.24 6.61 -2.75
CA PRO A 130 19.16 8.01 -3.15
C PRO A 130 17.76 8.47 -3.53
N TYR A 131 16.94 7.60 -4.10
CA TYR A 131 15.54 7.90 -4.47
C TYR A 131 14.59 7.74 -3.29
N HIS A 132 14.68 6.60 -2.59
CA HIS A 132 13.87 6.33 -1.40
C HIS A 132 14.11 7.37 -0.30
N GLY A 133 15.35 7.60 0.09
CA GLY A 133 15.75 8.49 1.17
C GLY A 133 15.53 9.97 0.87
N ARG A 134 15.31 10.34 -0.38
CA ARG A 134 14.96 11.72 -0.76
C ARG A 134 13.69 12.20 -0.08
N PHE A 135 12.67 11.36 -0.06
CA PHE A 135 11.34 11.71 0.42
C PHE A 135 10.90 10.92 1.66
N ARG A 136 11.29 9.64 1.79
CA ARG A 136 10.88 8.80 2.92
C ARG A 136 11.83 8.96 4.09
N LYS A 137 11.58 9.97 4.87
CA LYS A 137 12.38 10.36 6.04
C LYS A 137 11.61 10.15 7.34
N ASP A 138 12.35 9.88 8.41
CA ASP A 138 11.79 9.93 9.75
C ASP A 138 11.54 11.39 10.21
N ILE A 139 10.97 11.55 11.39
CA ILE A 139 10.66 12.88 11.96
C ILE A 139 11.92 13.72 12.25
N ASN A 140 13.12 13.11 12.27
CA ASN A 140 14.40 13.76 12.45
C ASN A 140 15.09 14.07 11.11
N GLY A 141 14.46 13.75 9.99
CA GLY A 141 15.01 13.98 8.64
C GLY A 141 15.96 12.91 8.13
N ASN A 142 16.13 11.79 8.85
CA ASN A 142 16.99 10.68 8.42
C ASN A 142 16.26 9.78 7.42
N SER A 143 17.00 9.21 6.46
CA SER A 143 16.48 8.21 5.53
C SER A 143 15.94 6.99 6.28
N SER A 144 14.76 6.51 5.86
CA SER A 144 14.18 5.28 6.38
C SER A 144 14.70 4.01 5.68
N PHE A 145 15.50 4.15 4.60
CA PHE A 145 15.89 3.07 3.71
C PHE A 145 16.45 1.85 4.42
N GLY A 146 17.45 2.04 5.28
CA GLY A 146 18.08 0.92 6.01
C GLY A 146 17.09 0.12 6.87
N LYS A 147 16.16 0.82 7.55
CA LYS A 147 15.11 0.16 8.35
C LYS A 147 14.13 -0.62 7.49
N VAL A 148 13.76 -0.07 6.33
CA VAL A 148 12.83 -0.72 5.40
C VAL A 148 13.46 -1.99 4.79
N ILE A 149 14.73 -1.92 4.38
CA ILE A 149 15.45 -3.09 3.86
C ILE A 149 15.60 -4.17 4.93
N ASN A 150 15.90 -3.80 6.17
CA ASN A 150 15.91 -4.76 7.28
C ASN A 150 14.55 -5.44 7.47
N GLY A 151 13.45 -4.67 7.41
CA GLY A 151 12.10 -5.21 7.45
C GLY A 151 11.82 -6.18 6.31
N LEU A 152 12.24 -5.85 5.09
CA LEU A 152 12.12 -6.72 3.92
C LEU A 152 12.88 -8.04 4.08
N GLU A 153 14.11 -7.99 4.60
CA GLU A 153 14.88 -9.21 4.85
C GLU A 153 14.24 -10.10 5.92
N LEU A 154 13.58 -9.51 6.92
CA LEU A 154 12.76 -10.26 7.87
C LEU A 154 11.54 -10.91 7.21
N LEU A 155 10.81 -10.20 6.33
CA LEU A 155 9.70 -10.78 5.58
C LEU A 155 10.15 -12.01 4.78
N LYS A 156 11.30 -11.92 4.10
CA LYS A 156 11.90 -13.06 3.37
C LYS A 156 12.29 -14.21 4.29
N LYS A 157 12.96 -13.91 5.42
CA LYS A 157 13.36 -14.91 6.43
C LYS A 157 12.18 -15.74 6.90
N TYR A 158 11.02 -15.07 7.11
CA TYR A 158 9.80 -15.72 7.57
C TYR A 158 8.89 -16.20 6.43
N ARG A 159 9.31 -16.07 5.16
CA ARG A 159 8.57 -16.46 3.96
C ARG A 159 7.18 -15.82 3.87
N ILE A 160 7.08 -14.57 4.29
CA ILE A 160 5.84 -13.80 4.23
C ILE A 160 5.68 -13.25 2.81
N SER A 161 4.47 -13.41 2.24
CA SER A 161 4.13 -12.81 0.94
C SER A 161 4.16 -11.29 1.05
N PHE A 162 4.90 -10.64 0.15
CA PHE A 162 4.96 -9.18 0.10
C PHE A 162 4.90 -8.66 -1.33
N GLU A 163 4.40 -7.45 -1.44
CA GLU A 163 4.37 -6.66 -2.67
C GLU A 163 5.04 -5.30 -2.43
N ILE A 164 5.56 -4.69 -3.48
CA ILE A 164 6.17 -3.36 -3.39
C ILE A 164 5.23 -2.30 -3.96
N LEU A 165 5.00 -1.26 -3.15
CA LEU A 165 4.41 -0.02 -3.61
C LEU A 165 5.52 1.01 -3.77
N CYS A 166 5.79 1.39 -5.03
CA CYS A 166 6.81 2.36 -5.41
C CYS A 166 6.16 3.65 -5.89
N VAL A 167 6.51 4.75 -5.25
CA VAL A 167 6.04 6.08 -5.64
C VAL A 167 7.02 6.69 -6.66
N VAL A 168 6.49 7.11 -7.82
CA VAL A 168 7.25 7.74 -8.91
C VAL A 168 7.08 9.26 -8.83
N SER A 169 8.17 9.96 -8.59
CA SER A 169 8.27 11.42 -8.51
C SER A 169 9.07 11.98 -9.68
N SER A 170 9.16 13.29 -9.81
CA SER A 170 10.06 13.92 -10.78
C SER A 170 11.53 13.55 -10.56
N PHE A 171 11.89 13.06 -9.37
CA PHE A 171 13.27 12.75 -9.01
C PHE A 171 13.73 11.34 -9.46
N ASN A 172 12.85 10.34 -9.40
CA ASN A 172 13.19 8.97 -9.83
C ASN A 172 12.60 8.60 -11.20
N SER A 173 11.67 9.37 -11.75
CA SER A 173 11.11 9.13 -13.08
C SER A 173 12.14 9.15 -14.22
N PRO A 174 13.27 9.91 -14.16
CA PRO A 174 14.31 9.85 -15.19
C PRO A 174 15.14 8.56 -15.19
N PHE A 175 14.99 7.70 -14.18
CA PHE A 175 15.80 6.50 -13.96
C PHE A 175 14.98 5.20 -13.89
N PRO A 176 14.10 4.92 -14.87
CA PRO A 176 13.12 3.81 -14.79
C PRO A 176 13.78 2.45 -14.61
N LEU A 177 14.85 2.17 -15.37
CA LEU A 177 15.52 0.87 -15.34
C LEU A 177 16.32 0.66 -14.05
N GLU A 178 16.92 1.72 -13.50
CA GLU A 178 17.61 1.63 -12.23
C GLU A 178 16.63 1.31 -11.09
N VAL A 179 15.49 2.00 -11.05
CA VAL A 179 14.43 1.75 -10.08
C VAL A 179 13.86 0.34 -10.25
N TYR A 180 13.47 -0.03 -11.46
CA TYR A 180 12.83 -1.32 -11.71
C TYR A 180 13.77 -2.49 -11.41
N ARG A 181 15.01 -2.46 -11.91
CA ARG A 181 16.01 -3.51 -11.68
C ARG A 181 16.35 -3.67 -10.20
N PHE A 182 16.43 -2.55 -9.48
CA PHE A 182 16.60 -2.60 -8.04
C PHE A 182 15.44 -3.34 -7.36
N LEU A 183 14.18 -2.97 -7.65
CA LEU A 183 13.00 -3.62 -7.07
C LEU A 183 12.94 -5.12 -7.45
N ARG A 184 13.21 -5.46 -8.72
CA ARG A 184 13.32 -6.84 -9.18
C ARG A 184 14.33 -7.65 -8.36
N ASN A 185 15.50 -7.07 -8.08
CA ASN A 185 16.57 -7.72 -7.32
C ASN A 185 16.22 -7.90 -5.83
N LEU A 186 15.21 -7.19 -5.33
CA LEU A 186 14.64 -7.46 -4.00
C LEU A 186 13.83 -8.78 -3.97
N GLY A 187 13.62 -9.47 -5.09
CA GLY A 187 12.89 -10.73 -5.14
C GLY A 187 11.38 -10.57 -5.01
N VAL A 188 10.83 -9.43 -5.44
CA VAL A 188 9.40 -9.15 -5.41
C VAL A 188 8.69 -9.83 -6.58
N GLU A 189 7.45 -10.27 -6.35
CA GLU A 189 6.58 -10.85 -7.39
C GLU A 189 5.48 -9.88 -7.85
N PHE A 190 5.22 -8.81 -7.09
CA PHE A 190 4.20 -7.81 -7.44
C PHE A 190 4.67 -6.39 -7.14
N ILE A 191 4.55 -5.50 -8.13
CA ILE A 191 4.94 -4.09 -8.03
C ILE A 191 3.77 -3.20 -8.43
N THR A 192 3.48 -2.21 -7.60
CA THR A 192 2.58 -1.09 -7.90
C THR A 192 3.39 0.19 -8.03
N PHE A 193 3.33 0.84 -9.20
CA PHE A 193 3.88 2.18 -9.41
C PHE A 193 2.78 3.23 -9.29
N LEU A 194 2.99 4.21 -8.41
CA LEU A 194 2.05 5.32 -8.18
C LEU A 194 2.72 6.66 -8.50
N PRO A 195 2.11 7.51 -9.34
CA PRO A 195 2.66 8.84 -9.60
C PRO A 195 2.49 9.77 -8.40
N VAL A 196 3.52 10.54 -8.07
CA VAL A 196 3.40 11.67 -7.13
C VAL A 196 2.67 12.80 -7.82
N VAL A 197 1.59 13.25 -7.20
CA VAL A 197 0.85 14.46 -7.60
C VAL A 197 0.56 15.30 -6.35
N ILE A 198 1.38 16.31 -6.12
CA ILE A 198 1.26 17.19 -4.96
C ILE A 198 0.76 18.55 -5.43
N LYS A 199 -0.45 18.91 -5.03
CA LYS A 199 -1.05 20.21 -5.35
C LYS A 199 -0.35 21.33 -4.58
N VAL A 200 -0.07 22.44 -5.27
CA VAL A 200 0.40 23.66 -4.61
C VAL A 200 -0.76 24.25 -3.80
N PRO A 201 -0.59 24.49 -2.48
CA PRO A 201 -1.63 25.07 -1.65
C PRO A 201 -2.18 26.40 -2.21
N GLY A 202 -3.50 26.58 -2.15
CA GLY A 202 -4.15 27.79 -2.65
C GLY A 202 -4.37 27.86 -4.18
N THR A 203 -3.87 26.89 -4.95
CA THR A 203 -4.08 26.83 -6.42
C THR A 203 -5.15 25.82 -6.81
N LYS A 204 -5.79 26.01 -7.99
CA LYS A 204 -6.79 25.05 -8.50
C LYS A 204 -6.17 23.83 -9.17
N SER A 205 -5.09 24.01 -9.92
CA SER A 205 -4.53 23.00 -10.82
C SER A 205 -3.00 22.92 -10.85
N THR A 206 -2.28 23.80 -10.11
CA THR A 206 -0.82 23.79 -10.10
C THR A 206 -0.30 22.71 -9.16
N VAL A 207 0.65 21.91 -9.65
CA VAL A 207 1.35 20.88 -8.86
C VAL A 207 2.78 21.33 -8.57
N THR A 208 3.37 20.78 -7.50
CA THR A 208 4.75 21.08 -7.11
C THR A 208 5.74 20.44 -8.06
N ASP A 209 7.00 20.93 -8.08
CA ASP A 209 8.09 20.39 -8.88
C ASP A 209 8.49 18.94 -8.50
N ASN A 210 8.07 18.47 -7.34
CA ASN A 210 8.25 17.07 -6.93
C ASN A 210 7.26 16.11 -7.64
N SER A 211 6.18 16.64 -8.20
CA SER A 211 5.20 15.88 -8.95
C SER A 211 5.79 15.40 -10.27
N VAL A 212 5.56 14.12 -10.61
CA VAL A 212 5.94 13.60 -11.92
C VAL A 212 4.98 14.15 -12.98
N LYS A 213 5.52 14.62 -14.12
CA LYS A 213 4.68 15.04 -15.24
C LYS A 213 4.07 13.82 -15.95
N PRO A 214 2.87 13.95 -16.56
CA PRO A 214 2.23 12.82 -17.25
C PRO A 214 3.12 12.14 -18.29
N GLY A 215 3.83 12.92 -19.13
CA GLY A 215 4.75 12.36 -20.13
C GLY A 215 5.97 11.68 -19.51
N GLU A 216 6.51 12.20 -18.42
CA GLU A 216 7.63 11.59 -17.69
C GLU A 216 7.21 10.25 -17.06
N PHE A 217 6.01 10.20 -16.46
CA PHE A 217 5.46 8.96 -15.92
C PHE A 217 5.15 7.94 -17.02
N GLY A 218 4.60 8.37 -18.17
CA GLY A 218 4.39 7.51 -19.33
C GLY A 218 5.71 6.91 -19.86
N ASN A 219 6.74 7.74 -20.03
CA ASN A 219 8.06 7.28 -20.45
C ASN A 219 8.71 6.31 -19.45
N PHE A 220 8.54 6.58 -18.13
CA PHE A 220 8.97 5.66 -17.07
C PHE A 220 8.30 4.29 -17.21
N LEU A 221 6.98 4.25 -17.37
CA LEU A 221 6.24 3.00 -17.50
C LEU A 221 6.57 2.26 -18.79
N THR A 222 6.77 2.96 -19.91
CA THR A 222 7.17 2.35 -21.18
C THR A 222 8.54 1.68 -21.08
N ALA A 223 9.53 2.36 -20.51
CA ALA A 223 10.84 1.76 -20.31
C ALA A 223 10.83 0.55 -19.35
N VAL A 224 10.01 0.61 -18.32
CA VAL A 224 9.79 -0.53 -17.40
C VAL A 224 9.08 -1.67 -18.13
N PHE A 225 8.10 -1.38 -18.98
CA PHE A 225 7.38 -2.38 -19.78
C PHE A 225 8.32 -3.13 -20.72
N ASP A 226 9.18 -2.42 -21.44
CA ASP A 226 10.14 -3.02 -22.39
C ASP A 226 11.09 -3.98 -21.65
N GLU A 227 11.67 -3.56 -20.53
CA GLU A 227 12.54 -4.41 -19.70
C GLU A 227 11.80 -5.62 -19.11
N TRP A 228 10.57 -5.39 -18.63
CA TRP A 228 9.72 -6.45 -18.06
C TRP A 228 9.31 -7.48 -19.10
N LEU A 229 8.97 -7.04 -20.31
CA LEU A 229 8.54 -7.91 -21.39
C LEU A 229 9.69 -8.87 -21.82
N GLU A 230 10.93 -8.36 -21.81
CA GLU A 230 12.10 -9.14 -22.20
C GLU A 230 12.54 -10.14 -21.11
N HIS A 231 12.39 -9.78 -19.83
CA HIS A 231 13.07 -10.52 -18.78
C HIS A 231 12.16 -11.12 -17.69
N ASP A 232 10.96 -10.56 -17.49
CA ASP A 232 10.20 -10.81 -16.25
C ASP A 232 8.73 -11.18 -16.47
N ILE A 233 8.27 -11.29 -17.73
CA ILE A 233 6.91 -11.74 -18.04
C ILE A 233 6.62 -13.11 -17.39
N GLY A 234 5.48 -13.22 -16.70
CA GLY A 234 5.10 -14.44 -15.97
C GLY A 234 5.80 -14.63 -14.61
N ARG A 235 6.80 -13.80 -14.28
CA ARG A 235 7.52 -13.83 -13.01
C ARG A 235 7.14 -12.70 -12.07
N ILE A 236 7.10 -11.48 -12.59
CA ILE A 236 6.76 -10.27 -11.84
C ILE A 236 5.48 -9.69 -12.44
N LYS A 237 4.52 -9.39 -11.62
CA LYS A 237 3.30 -8.66 -11.98
C LYS A 237 3.50 -7.18 -11.69
N ILE A 238 3.22 -6.34 -12.67
CA ILE A 238 3.22 -4.88 -12.49
C ILE A 238 1.79 -4.41 -12.69
N GLN A 239 1.17 -3.90 -11.63
CA GLN A 239 -0.27 -3.61 -11.57
C GLN A 239 -0.79 -2.83 -12.78
N ILE A 240 -0.12 -1.73 -13.15
CA ILE A 240 -0.55 -0.87 -14.25
C ILE A 240 -0.39 -1.57 -15.62
N ILE A 241 0.60 -2.44 -15.77
CA ILE A 241 0.81 -3.23 -17.00
C ILE A 241 -0.27 -4.30 -17.11
N GLU A 242 -0.59 -4.99 -16.01
CA GLU A 242 -1.70 -5.96 -15.98
C GLU A 242 -3.03 -5.32 -16.40
N GLU A 243 -3.31 -4.09 -15.93
CA GLU A 243 -4.51 -3.35 -16.32
C GLU A 243 -4.52 -2.95 -17.81
N ALA A 244 -3.36 -2.54 -18.34
CA ALA A 244 -3.23 -2.24 -19.76
C ALA A 244 -3.45 -3.49 -20.63
N LEU A 245 -2.90 -4.64 -20.21
CA LEU A 245 -3.11 -5.92 -20.90
C LEU A 245 -4.58 -6.35 -20.85
N ARG A 246 -5.28 -6.17 -19.72
CA ARG A 246 -6.73 -6.44 -19.63
C ARG A 246 -7.50 -5.70 -20.71
N THR A 247 -7.22 -4.40 -20.87
CA THR A 247 -7.86 -3.58 -21.90
C THR A 247 -7.55 -4.10 -23.32
N ALA A 248 -6.29 -4.45 -23.59
CA ALA A 248 -5.88 -4.99 -24.88
C ALA A 248 -6.58 -6.31 -25.23
N PHE A 249 -6.95 -7.10 -24.22
CA PHE A 249 -7.72 -8.35 -24.37
C PHE A 249 -9.23 -8.19 -24.19
N GLY A 250 -9.76 -6.97 -24.16
CA GLY A 250 -11.19 -6.70 -24.04
C GLY A 250 -11.79 -7.07 -22.69
N GLN A 251 -10.98 -7.10 -21.63
CA GLN A 251 -11.41 -7.37 -20.26
C GLN A 251 -11.68 -6.06 -19.52
N ASP A 252 -12.58 -6.10 -18.55
CA ASP A 252 -12.88 -4.95 -17.68
C ASP A 252 -11.69 -4.60 -16.77
N HIS A 253 -11.54 -3.31 -16.50
CA HIS A 253 -10.57 -2.81 -15.53
C HIS A 253 -10.91 -3.25 -14.10
N THR A 254 -9.88 -3.63 -13.34
CA THR A 254 -10.02 -3.90 -11.91
C THR A 254 -9.76 -2.65 -11.07
N LEU A 255 -8.89 -1.75 -11.53
CA LEU A 255 -8.59 -0.50 -10.84
C LEU A 255 -9.67 0.57 -11.08
N CYS A 256 -10.18 1.13 -9.99
CA CYS A 256 -11.23 2.16 -10.04
C CYS A 256 -10.83 3.43 -10.80
N ILE A 257 -9.53 3.76 -10.86
CA ILE A 257 -9.00 4.93 -11.57
C ILE A 257 -9.23 4.87 -13.10
N PHE A 258 -9.47 3.68 -13.66
CA PHE A 258 -9.76 3.49 -15.09
C PHE A 258 -11.26 3.28 -15.37
N ARG A 259 -12.12 3.31 -14.34
CA ARG A 259 -13.56 3.17 -14.49
C ARG A 259 -14.23 4.54 -14.65
N GLU A 260 -15.30 4.60 -15.40
CA GLU A 260 -16.09 5.82 -15.58
C GLU A 260 -16.78 6.28 -14.29
N THR A 261 -17.04 5.33 -13.38
CA THR A 261 -17.71 5.61 -12.09
C THR A 261 -16.89 5.04 -10.93
N CYS A 262 -16.86 5.76 -9.81
CA CYS A 262 -16.24 5.31 -8.57
C CYS A 262 -17.17 4.31 -7.86
N GLY A 263 -16.93 3.02 -8.09
CA GLY A 263 -17.81 1.95 -7.63
C GLY A 263 -19.12 1.86 -8.46
N ARG A 264 -19.85 0.76 -8.29
CA ARG A 264 -21.18 0.59 -8.93
C ARG A 264 -22.33 1.06 -8.05
N VAL A 265 -22.05 1.63 -6.89
CA VAL A 265 -23.06 2.23 -6.03
C VAL A 265 -23.15 3.70 -6.39
N PRO A 266 -24.29 4.21 -6.86
CA PRO A 266 -24.49 5.64 -7.01
C PRO A 266 -24.39 6.27 -5.60
N VAL A 267 -23.53 7.28 -5.49
CA VAL A 267 -23.38 8.10 -4.28
C VAL A 267 -24.59 9.03 -4.18
#